data_1d39c451514701c549d861e55e49c240
#
_entry.id   1d39c451514701c549d861e55e49c240
#
_cell.length_a   1.000
_cell.length_b   1.000
_cell.length_c   1.000
_cell.angle_alpha   90.00
_cell.angle_beta   90.00
_cell.angle_gamma   90.00
#
_symmetry.space_group_name_H-M   'P 1'
#
loop_
_entity.id
_entity.type
_entity.pdbx_description
1 polymer ?
#
loop_
_entity_poly.entity_id
_entity_poly.type
_entity_poly.pdbx_seq_one_letter_code
_entity_poly.pdbx_strand_id
1 'polypeptide(L)'
;MINLSKINLRNALSGQSLATLLMVALLVQIVPIEGNEVSLVKVGIMALAPIIFIFKAPYITKALWWGIVLWCTCFLCAYVQDYMRFSTLGYFALYIFAFIAFYNLVYTGAFSFQYFKKLLSVLIKTFGIVLVLQQICTLLGISDFPLINLDDQHFLAIDKLPSLTIEPSHTARIMTVLMLGYLRCLQIENDGERVGFKVLFAFGNRWVTGLFLWSMLTMGSGTAFIGLGILCLYFITRRNIWYLVPVIIGIISIANLFEIKQLTRALTTVEATMTGDTQQVLEADQSAAARVGPILNSIFDTDLTQKDTWFGLGTAKKMTYEQATQNLGKGKITVLEQYGLLATIISFILVYTCIIRRFICIETLIFALLLGFSLGNVYYVWGCLMIFIVTRYFTICNKQN
;
A
#
# COMPACT_ATOMS: atom_id res chain seq x y z
N MET A 1 -10.15 0.48 -34.34
CA MET A 1 -10.57 -0.92 -34.16
C MET A 1 -9.40 -1.73 -33.61
N ILE A 2 -9.44 -2.11 -32.35
CA ILE A 2 -8.43 -3.00 -31.74
C ILE A 2 -8.71 -4.39 -32.30
N ASN A 3 -7.73 -4.96 -33.00
CA ASN A 3 -7.87 -6.27 -33.63
C ASN A 3 -7.77 -7.37 -32.57
N LEU A 4 -8.91 -7.78 -32.01
CA LEU A 4 -9.08 -8.79 -30.95
C LEU A 4 -8.65 -10.20 -31.37
N SER A 5 -8.48 -10.44 -32.70
CA SER A 5 -8.10 -11.77 -33.23
C SER A 5 -6.63 -12.17 -32.98
N LYS A 6 -5.80 -11.28 -32.44
CA LYS A 6 -4.38 -11.55 -32.12
C LYS A 6 -4.10 -11.77 -30.63
N ILE A 7 -5.09 -11.82 -29.76
CA ILE A 7 -4.88 -12.21 -28.37
C ILE A 7 -4.70 -13.73 -28.35
N ASN A 8 -3.44 -14.15 -28.30
CA ASN A 8 -3.12 -15.57 -28.16
C ASN A 8 -3.55 -16.01 -26.75
N LEU A 9 -4.68 -16.70 -26.65
CA LEU A 9 -5.27 -17.17 -25.37
C LEU A 9 -4.24 -17.95 -24.53
N ARG A 10 -3.31 -18.65 -25.16
CA ARG A 10 -2.25 -19.38 -24.47
C ARG A 10 -1.29 -18.45 -23.71
N ASN A 11 -1.04 -17.24 -24.25
CA ASN A 11 -0.23 -16.21 -23.58
C ASN A 11 -1.03 -15.45 -22.52
N ALA A 12 -2.34 -15.25 -22.72
CA ALA A 12 -3.21 -14.63 -21.72
C ALA A 12 -3.35 -15.47 -20.44
N LEU A 13 -3.22 -16.79 -20.55
CA LEU A 13 -3.22 -17.74 -19.43
C LEU A 13 -1.81 -18.07 -18.89
N SER A 14 -0.80 -17.27 -19.26
CA SER A 14 0.55 -17.43 -18.71
C SER A 14 0.57 -17.11 -17.21
N GLY A 15 1.45 -17.76 -16.45
CA GLY A 15 1.62 -17.46 -15.03
C GLY A 15 1.95 -15.96 -14.79
N GLN A 16 2.70 -15.34 -15.72
CA GLN A 16 3.04 -13.92 -15.68
C GLN A 16 1.81 -13.02 -15.80
N SER A 17 0.93 -13.31 -16.76
CA SER A 17 -0.31 -12.53 -16.98
C SER A 17 -1.26 -12.67 -15.79
N LEU A 18 -1.41 -13.88 -15.24
CA LEU A 18 -2.26 -14.14 -14.07
C LEU A 18 -1.72 -13.43 -12.81
N ALA A 19 -0.42 -13.51 -12.56
CA ALA A 19 0.20 -12.80 -11.43
C ALA A 19 0.06 -11.28 -11.58
N THR A 20 0.27 -10.75 -12.79
CA THR A 20 0.06 -9.33 -13.09
C THR A 20 -1.39 -8.91 -12.85
N LEU A 21 -2.36 -9.71 -13.31
CA LEU A 21 -3.77 -9.45 -13.12
C LEU A 21 -4.15 -9.37 -11.64
N LEU A 22 -3.71 -10.35 -10.81
CA LEU A 22 -3.96 -10.36 -9.36
C LEU A 22 -3.37 -9.11 -8.68
N MET A 23 -2.13 -8.76 -9.00
CA MET A 23 -1.45 -7.60 -8.41
C MET A 23 -2.11 -6.27 -8.82
N VAL A 24 -2.38 -6.08 -10.12
CA VAL A 24 -2.98 -4.84 -10.63
C VAL A 24 -4.42 -4.67 -10.14
N ALA A 25 -5.22 -5.75 -10.06
CA ALA A 25 -6.57 -5.69 -9.52
C ALA A 25 -6.61 -5.22 -8.06
N LEU A 26 -5.55 -5.47 -7.29
CA LEU A 26 -5.45 -5.00 -5.92
C LEU A 26 -4.87 -3.58 -5.80
N LEU A 27 -4.11 -3.11 -6.77
CA LEU A 27 -3.54 -1.76 -6.77
C LEU A 27 -4.51 -0.70 -7.31
N VAL A 28 -5.30 -1.05 -8.34
CA VAL A 28 -6.22 -0.13 -9.01
C VAL A 28 -7.62 -0.30 -8.44
N GLN A 29 -8.29 0.81 -8.17
CA GLN A 29 -9.69 0.78 -7.78
C GLN A 29 -10.57 1.22 -8.94
N ILE A 30 -11.35 0.28 -9.44
CA ILE A 30 -12.39 0.51 -10.44
C ILE A 30 -13.70 0.06 -9.82
N VAL A 31 -14.65 0.96 -9.65
CA VAL A 31 -16.01 0.66 -9.20
C VAL A 31 -16.97 1.01 -10.35
N PRO A 32 -17.37 0.03 -11.14
CA PRO A 32 -18.18 0.29 -12.34
C PRO A 32 -19.65 0.62 -12.06
N ILE A 33 -20.09 0.52 -10.81
CA ILE A 33 -21.47 0.73 -10.39
C ILE A 33 -21.50 1.71 -9.22
N GLU A 34 -22.16 2.83 -9.38
CA GLU A 34 -22.35 3.83 -8.34
C GLU A 34 -23.03 3.25 -7.09
N GLY A 35 -22.63 3.73 -5.91
CA GLY A 35 -23.20 3.30 -4.64
C GLY A 35 -22.69 1.97 -4.07
N ASN A 36 -21.82 1.26 -4.78
CA ASN A 36 -21.19 0.05 -4.26
C ASN A 36 -19.79 0.32 -3.72
N GLU A 37 -19.60 0.14 -2.42
CA GLU A 37 -18.28 0.20 -1.76
C GLU A 37 -17.30 -0.89 -2.26
N VAL A 38 -17.82 -1.95 -2.89
CA VAL A 38 -17.06 -3.13 -3.31
C VAL A 38 -17.07 -3.28 -4.82
N SER A 39 -15.92 -3.29 -5.44
CA SER A 39 -15.79 -3.59 -6.86
C SER A 39 -16.06 -5.08 -7.16
N LEU A 40 -17.19 -5.38 -7.81
CA LEU A 40 -17.53 -6.75 -8.23
C LEU A 40 -16.47 -7.33 -9.19
N VAL A 41 -15.86 -6.49 -10.05
CA VAL A 41 -14.77 -6.91 -10.94
C VAL A 41 -13.57 -7.41 -10.12
N LYS A 42 -13.20 -6.68 -9.06
CA LYS A 42 -12.11 -7.06 -8.16
C LYS A 42 -12.40 -8.37 -7.44
N VAL A 43 -13.62 -8.52 -6.92
CA VAL A 43 -14.07 -9.77 -6.28
C VAL A 43 -14.01 -10.94 -7.26
N GLY A 44 -14.49 -10.75 -8.49
CA GLY A 44 -14.41 -11.77 -9.54
C GLY A 44 -12.98 -12.20 -9.86
N ILE A 45 -12.05 -11.24 -9.98
CA ILE A 45 -10.61 -11.54 -10.21
C ILE A 45 -10.02 -12.31 -9.02
N MET A 46 -10.33 -11.89 -7.78
CA MET A 46 -9.84 -12.59 -6.59
C MET A 46 -10.45 -13.98 -6.45
N ALA A 47 -11.70 -14.18 -6.83
CA ALA A 47 -12.34 -15.49 -6.84
C ALA A 47 -11.71 -16.49 -7.82
N LEU A 48 -10.95 -16.01 -8.82
CA LEU A 48 -10.11 -16.87 -9.66
C LEU A 48 -8.84 -17.39 -8.94
N ALA A 49 -8.43 -16.78 -7.84
CA ALA A 49 -7.19 -17.14 -7.17
C ALA A 49 -7.12 -18.62 -6.70
N PRO A 50 -8.15 -19.22 -6.09
CA PRO A 50 -8.15 -20.65 -5.80
C PRO A 50 -7.97 -21.52 -7.04
N ILE A 51 -8.59 -21.14 -8.16
CA ILE A 51 -8.47 -21.85 -9.44
C ILE A 51 -7.03 -21.74 -9.96
N ILE A 52 -6.46 -20.54 -9.93
CA ILE A 52 -5.06 -20.30 -10.31
C ILE A 52 -4.12 -21.13 -9.43
N PHE A 53 -4.37 -21.18 -8.13
CA PHE A 53 -3.59 -21.99 -7.20
C PHE A 53 -3.61 -23.46 -7.61
N ILE A 54 -4.79 -24.05 -7.78
CA ILE A 54 -4.95 -25.49 -8.08
C ILE A 54 -4.32 -25.85 -9.44
N PHE A 55 -4.54 -25.06 -10.49
CA PHE A 55 -4.15 -25.46 -11.85
C PHE A 55 -2.78 -24.95 -12.30
N LYS A 56 -2.23 -23.89 -11.69
CA LYS A 56 -0.97 -23.29 -12.15
C LYS A 56 0.17 -23.38 -11.16
N ALA A 57 -0.12 -23.39 -9.87
CA ALA A 57 0.92 -23.34 -8.86
C ALA A 57 0.51 -24.07 -7.55
N PRO A 58 0.19 -25.39 -7.59
CA PRO A 58 -0.32 -26.14 -6.46
C PRO A 58 0.80 -26.55 -5.48
N TYR A 59 1.62 -25.60 -5.05
CA TYR A 59 2.73 -25.88 -4.17
C TYR A 59 2.40 -25.54 -2.71
N ILE A 60 2.78 -26.42 -1.81
CA ILE A 60 2.70 -26.19 -0.37
C ILE A 60 3.89 -25.31 0.02
N THR A 61 3.65 -24.02 0.12
CA THR A 61 4.65 -23.03 0.47
C THR A 61 4.40 -22.45 1.86
N LYS A 62 5.40 -21.71 2.38
CA LYS A 62 5.24 -20.99 3.65
C LYS A 62 4.06 -20.01 3.62
N ALA A 63 3.77 -19.42 2.45
CA ALA A 63 2.65 -18.51 2.27
C ALA A 63 1.30 -19.22 2.43
N LEU A 64 1.17 -20.45 1.90
CA LEU A 64 -0.03 -21.28 2.10
C LEU A 64 -0.24 -21.57 3.58
N TRP A 65 0.82 -22.06 4.25
CA TRP A 65 0.74 -22.45 5.66
C TRP A 65 0.38 -21.25 6.56
N TRP A 66 1.14 -20.18 6.50
CA TRP A 66 0.89 -19.01 7.33
C TRP A 66 -0.39 -18.25 6.94
N GLY A 67 -0.79 -18.28 5.67
CA GLY A 67 -2.06 -17.73 5.21
C GLY A 67 -3.26 -18.46 5.81
N ILE A 68 -3.26 -19.80 5.78
CA ILE A 68 -4.32 -20.62 6.40
C ILE A 68 -4.34 -20.39 7.91
N VAL A 69 -3.18 -20.45 8.58
CA VAL A 69 -3.09 -20.21 10.03
C VAL A 69 -3.64 -18.83 10.39
N LEU A 70 -3.29 -17.80 9.63
CA LEU A 70 -3.83 -16.44 9.86
C LEU A 70 -5.35 -16.41 9.72
N TRP A 71 -5.90 -16.98 8.65
CA TRP A 71 -7.35 -17.00 8.46
C TRP A 71 -8.08 -17.78 9.55
N CYS A 72 -7.58 -18.97 9.92
CA CYS A 72 -8.14 -19.76 11.01
C CYS A 72 -8.08 -19.02 12.35
N THR A 73 -6.97 -18.30 12.61
CA THR A 73 -6.83 -17.49 13.83
C THR A 73 -7.85 -16.35 13.85
N CYS A 74 -8.01 -15.63 12.73
CA CYS A 74 -9.01 -14.56 12.61
C CYS A 74 -10.44 -15.09 12.76
N PHE A 75 -10.74 -16.26 12.19
CA PHE A 75 -12.03 -16.93 12.36
C PHE A 75 -12.28 -17.27 13.84
N LEU A 76 -11.30 -17.89 14.49
CA LEU A 76 -11.39 -18.24 15.91
C LEU A 76 -11.61 -17.01 16.78
N CYS A 77 -10.83 -15.95 16.56
CA CYS A 77 -10.97 -14.69 17.32
C CYS A 77 -12.37 -14.09 17.15
N ALA A 78 -12.87 -14.02 15.90
CA ALA A 78 -14.21 -13.50 15.64
C ALA A 78 -15.31 -14.37 16.27
N TYR A 79 -15.13 -15.69 16.29
CA TYR A 79 -16.06 -16.64 16.92
C TYR A 79 -16.10 -16.47 18.45
N VAL A 80 -14.93 -16.34 19.09
CA VAL A 80 -14.82 -16.17 20.55
C VAL A 80 -15.46 -14.88 21.04
N GLN A 81 -15.56 -13.85 20.20
CA GLN A 81 -16.13 -12.55 20.53
C GLN A 81 -17.61 -12.40 20.21
N ASP A 82 -18.27 -13.44 19.67
CA ASP A 82 -19.68 -13.42 19.24
C ASP A 82 -20.06 -12.30 18.23
N TYR A 83 -19.07 -11.60 17.67
CA TYR A 83 -19.23 -10.52 16.69
C TYR A 83 -18.64 -10.92 15.33
N MET A 84 -19.22 -11.95 14.73
CA MET A 84 -18.74 -12.49 13.48
C MET A 84 -19.56 -11.97 12.29
N ARG A 85 -18.89 -11.31 11.34
CA ARG A 85 -19.46 -10.94 10.05
C ARG A 85 -18.86 -11.84 8.95
N PHE A 86 -19.62 -12.81 8.47
CA PHE A 86 -19.16 -13.79 7.47
C PHE A 86 -18.66 -13.15 6.17
N SER A 87 -19.30 -12.05 5.71
CA SER A 87 -18.84 -11.34 4.52
C SER A 87 -17.42 -10.78 4.69
N THR A 88 -17.09 -10.22 5.84
CA THR A 88 -15.75 -9.69 6.13
C THR A 88 -14.70 -10.79 6.14
N LEU A 89 -14.99 -11.93 6.78
CA LEU A 89 -14.11 -13.10 6.78
C LEU A 89 -13.98 -13.73 5.39
N GLY A 90 -15.05 -13.73 4.59
CA GLY A 90 -15.05 -14.20 3.21
C GLY A 90 -14.15 -13.33 2.31
N TYR A 91 -14.26 -12.01 2.39
CA TYR A 91 -13.36 -11.09 1.68
C TYR A 91 -11.91 -11.28 2.11
N PHE A 92 -11.67 -11.42 3.40
CA PHE A 92 -10.33 -11.68 3.91
C PHE A 92 -9.75 -12.99 3.39
N ALA A 93 -10.56 -14.05 3.30
CA ALA A 93 -10.16 -15.31 2.67
C ALA A 93 -9.76 -15.12 1.19
N LEU A 94 -10.52 -14.33 0.42
CA LEU A 94 -10.19 -14.03 -0.98
C LEU A 94 -8.85 -13.31 -1.11
N TYR A 95 -8.53 -12.34 -0.25
CA TYR A 95 -7.22 -11.68 -0.23
C TYR A 95 -6.09 -12.66 0.09
N ILE A 96 -6.28 -13.51 1.08
CA ILE A 96 -5.29 -14.54 1.44
C ILE A 96 -5.07 -15.52 0.30
N PHE A 97 -6.13 -16.01 -0.35
CA PHE A 97 -6.00 -16.88 -1.52
C PHE A 97 -5.32 -16.19 -2.70
N ALA A 98 -5.65 -14.92 -2.98
CA ALA A 98 -4.98 -14.14 -4.00
C ALA A 98 -3.48 -13.98 -3.68
N PHE A 99 -3.14 -13.72 -2.42
CA PHE A 99 -1.77 -13.65 -1.94
C PHE A 99 -1.03 -14.98 -2.11
N ILE A 100 -1.62 -16.11 -1.71
CA ILE A 100 -1.02 -17.45 -1.80
C ILE A 100 -0.78 -17.83 -3.27
N ALA A 101 -1.78 -17.65 -4.13
CA ALA A 101 -1.66 -17.93 -5.55
C ALA A 101 -0.57 -17.07 -6.21
N PHE A 102 -0.55 -15.77 -5.90
CA PHE A 102 0.48 -14.85 -6.38
C PHE A 102 1.88 -15.25 -5.89
N TYR A 103 2.03 -15.54 -4.59
CA TYR A 103 3.30 -15.97 -4.02
C TYR A 103 3.85 -17.20 -4.73
N ASN A 104 3.01 -18.22 -4.91
CA ASN A 104 3.41 -19.43 -5.59
C ASN A 104 3.81 -19.18 -7.05
N LEU A 105 3.04 -18.35 -7.79
CA LEU A 105 3.38 -17.97 -9.15
C LEU A 105 4.74 -17.27 -9.22
N VAL A 106 5.04 -16.36 -8.28
CA VAL A 106 6.34 -15.67 -8.25
C VAL A 106 7.48 -16.67 -8.04
N TYR A 107 7.35 -17.58 -7.07
CA TYR A 107 8.39 -18.55 -6.73
C TYR A 107 8.51 -19.70 -7.75
N THR A 108 7.54 -19.87 -8.65
CA THR A 108 7.66 -20.75 -9.83
C THR A 108 8.24 -20.02 -11.07
N GLY A 109 8.72 -18.79 -10.90
CA GLY A 109 9.38 -18.04 -11.96
C GLY A 109 8.41 -17.37 -12.95
N ALA A 110 7.18 -17.05 -12.53
CA ALA A 110 6.21 -16.36 -13.39
C ALA A 110 6.70 -15.00 -13.88
N PHE A 111 7.49 -14.28 -13.09
CA PHE A 111 8.07 -12.99 -13.48
C PHE A 111 9.52 -13.15 -13.98
N SER A 112 9.83 -12.59 -15.15
CA SER A 112 11.19 -12.22 -15.47
C SER A 112 11.54 -10.87 -14.84
N PHE A 113 12.81 -10.65 -14.51
CA PHE A 113 13.27 -9.41 -13.89
C PHE A 113 12.96 -8.18 -14.75
N GLN A 114 13.25 -8.26 -16.06
CA GLN A 114 13.01 -7.17 -17.01
C GLN A 114 11.52 -6.84 -17.13
N TYR A 115 10.66 -7.86 -17.14
CA TYR A 115 9.23 -7.66 -17.19
C TYR A 115 8.73 -6.95 -15.91
N PHE A 116 9.19 -7.39 -14.75
CA PHE A 116 8.79 -6.78 -13.48
C PHE A 116 9.20 -5.31 -13.39
N LYS A 117 10.46 -5.00 -13.75
CA LYS A 117 10.92 -3.60 -13.83
C LYS A 117 10.07 -2.77 -14.78
N LYS A 118 9.78 -3.29 -15.98
CA LYS A 118 8.91 -2.64 -16.96
C LYS A 118 7.50 -2.43 -16.41
N LEU A 119 6.94 -3.41 -15.73
CA LEU A 119 5.61 -3.33 -15.11
C LEU A 119 5.55 -2.22 -14.07
N LEU A 120 6.53 -2.13 -13.15
CA LEU A 120 6.62 -1.04 -12.19
C LEU A 120 6.70 0.32 -12.89
N SER A 121 7.54 0.44 -13.92
CA SER A 121 7.66 1.65 -14.73
C SER A 121 6.33 2.05 -15.37
N VAL A 122 5.60 1.08 -15.95
CA VAL A 122 4.29 1.31 -16.57
C VAL A 122 3.28 1.77 -15.51
N LEU A 123 3.19 1.08 -14.38
CA LEU A 123 2.26 1.45 -13.31
C LEU A 123 2.52 2.87 -12.79
N ILE A 124 3.78 3.22 -12.48
CA ILE A 124 4.12 4.57 -12.02
C ILE A 124 3.70 5.62 -13.07
N LYS A 125 3.99 5.38 -14.35
CA LYS A 125 3.61 6.29 -15.42
C LYS A 125 2.09 6.40 -15.56
N THR A 126 1.36 5.28 -15.49
CA THR A 126 -0.10 5.27 -15.63
C THR A 126 -0.75 6.05 -14.48
N PHE A 127 -0.36 5.81 -13.23
CA PHE A 127 -0.85 6.60 -12.10
C PHE A 127 -0.53 8.10 -12.27
N GLY A 128 0.69 8.43 -12.68
CA GLY A 128 1.11 9.81 -12.90
C GLY A 128 0.36 10.50 -14.05
N ILE A 129 0.19 9.83 -15.19
CA ILE A 129 -0.54 10.37 -16.34
C ILE A 129 -2.02 10.59 -16.01
N VAL A 130 -2.65 9.62 -15.33
CA VAL A 130 -4.06 9.77 -14.92
C VAL A 130 -4.21 10.95 -13.96
N LEU A 131 -3.29 11.15 -13.02
CA LEU A 131 -3.32 12.32 -12.14
C LEU A 131 -3.22 13.63 -12.94
N VAL A 132 -2.29 13.70 -13.90
CA VAL A 132 -2.16 14.91 -14.78
C VAL A 132 -3.44 15.13 -15.57
N LEU A 133 -4.06 14.07 -16.10
CA LEU A 133 -5.34 14.19 -16.80
C LEU A 133 -6.46 14.69 -15.88
N GLN A 134 -6.54 14.21 -14.64
CA GLN A 134 -7.49 14.73 -13.64
C GLN A 134 -7.24 16.21 -13.36
N GLN A 135 -5.98 16.64 -13.22
CA GLN A 135 -5.62 18.04 -13.03
C GLN A 135 -6.08 18.91 -14.22
N ILE A 136 -5.86 18.45 -15.44
CA ILE A 136 -6.31 19.17 -16.65
C ILE A 136 -7.83 19.23 -16.69
N CYS A 137 -8.56 18.14 -16.43
CA CYS A 137 -10.02 18.12 -16.38
C CYS A 137 -10.55 19.13 -15.34
N THR A 138 -9.97 19.14 -14.14
CA THR A 138 -10.36 20.06 -13.08
C THR A 138 -10.13 21.52 -13.48
N LEU A 139 -9.01 21.83 -14.13
CA LEU A 139 -8.72 23.18 -14.66
C LEU A 139 -9.70 23.59 -15.75
N LEU A 140 -10.24 22.65 -16.51
CA LEU A 140 -11.26 22.90 -17.56
C LEU A 140 -12.69 22.92 -17.00
N GLY A 141 -12.88 22.74 -15.68
CA GLY A 141 -14.20 22.70 -15.05
C GLY A 141 -14.97 21.39 -15.32
N ILE A 142 -14.28 20.33 -15.77
CA ILE A 142 -14.88 19.01 -16.00
C ILE A 142 -14.84 18.25 -14.68
N SER A 143 -16.02 17.96 -14.10
CA SER A 143 -16.15 17.23 -12.83
C SER A 143 -16.19 15.71 -13.02
N ASP A 144 -16.59 15.21 -14.19
CA ASP A 144 -16.77 13.80 -14.47
C ASP A 144 -15.63 13.26 -15.33
N PHE A 145 -14.87 12.29 -14.76
CA PHE A 145 -13.88 11.54 -15.53
C PHE A 145 -14.43 10.16 -15.85
N PRO A 146 -14.84 9.87 -17.11
CA PRO A 146 -15.77 8.79 -17.44
C PRO A 146 -15.21 7.37 -17.31
N LEU A 147 -13.92 7.19 -17.04
CA LEU A 147 -13.27 5.87 -17.04
C LEU A 147 -12.90 5.35 -15.64
N ILE A 148 -12.97 6.22 -14.63
CA ILE A 148 -12.53 5.89 -13.28
C ILE A 148 -13.61 6.36 -12.35
N ASN A 149 -14.20 5.45 -11.61
CA ASN A 149 -15.19 5.83 -10.62
C ASN A 149 -14.52 6.62 -9.51
N LEU A 150 -14.65 7.89 -9.63
CA LEU A 150 -14.24 8.86 -8.65
C LEU A 150 -15.52 9.21 -7.91
N ASP A 151 -15.51 9.02 -6.60
CA ASP A 151 -16.55 9.56 -5.75
C ASP A 151 -16.62 11.07 -6.03
N ASP A 152 -17.77 11.57 -6.49
CA ASP A 152 -17.98 12.95 -6.93
C ASP A 152 -17.46 13.98 -5.92
N GLN A 153 -17.49 13.63 -4.63
CA GLN A 153 -17.01 14.48 -3.55
C GLN A 153 -15.48 14.71 -3.57
N HIS A 154 -14.71 13.81 -4.15
CA HIS A 154 -13.25 13.90 -4.16
C HIS A 154 -12.69 14.55 -5.42
N PHE A 155 -13.43 14.50 -6.53
CA PHE A 155 -12.99 15.06 -7.80
C PHE A 155 -13.16 16.58 -7.88
N LEU A 156 -14.10 17.13 -7.15
CA LEU A 156 -14.40 18.58 -7.13
C LEU A 156 -13.35 19.42 -6.40
N ALA A 157 -12.45 18.81 -5.64
CA ALA A 157 -11.39 19.52 -4.94
C ALA A 157 -10.10 19.49 -5.77
N ILE A 158 -9.75 20.62 -6.38
CA ILE A 158 -8.52 20.82 -7.19
C ILE A 158 -7.26 20.36 -6.46
N ASP A 159 -7.27 20.41 -5.15
CA ASP A 159 -6.15 20.07 -4.27
C ASP A 159 -6.12 18.62 -3.78
N LYS A 160 -7.07 17.77 -4.20
CA LYS A 160 -7.17 16.37 -3.73
C LYS A 160 -7.59 15.42 -4.84
N LEU A 161 -6.63 15.00 -5.66
CA LEU A 161 -6.89 14.14 -6.81
C LEU A 161 -6.36 12.71 -6.59
N PRO A 162 -7.23 11.68 -6.66
CA PRO A 162 -6.88 10.32 -6.25
C PRO A 162 -6.19 9.47 -7.32
N SER A 163 -6.06 9.92 -8.57
CA SER A 163 -5.56 9.11 -9.69
C SER A 163 -6.39 7.83 -9.89
N LEU A 164 -5.81 6.63 -9.81
CA LEU A 164 -6.46 5.33 -10.00
C LEU A 164 -7.02 4.71 -8.71
N THR A 165 -7.19 5.49 -7.66
CA THR A 165 -7.75 5.03 -6.37
C THR A 165 -8.91 5.92 -5.93
N ILE A 166 -9.54 5.64 -4.79
CA ILE A 166 -10.61 6.48 -4.22
C ILE A 166 -10.03 7.72 -3.53
N GLU A 167 -8.85 7.61 -2.92
CA GLU A 167 -8.26 8.67 -2.11
C GLU A 167 -6.82 8.96 -2.52
N PRO A 168 -6.40 10.25 -2.50
CA PRO A 168 -5.00 10.63 -2.75
C PRO A 168 -4.02 9.92 -1.82
N SER A 169 -4.42 9.65 -0.59
CA SER A 169 -3.60 8.95 0.39
C SER A 169 -3.31 7.49 0.01
N HIS A 170 -4.25 6.81 -0.65
CA HIS A 170 -4.05 5.45 -1.16
C HIS A 170 -3.07 5.46 -2.34
N THR A 171 -3.25 6.39 -3.28
CA THR A 171 -2.30 6.58 -4.39
C THR A 171 -0.89 6.87 -3.88
N ALA A 172 -0.75 7.76 -2.90
CA ALA A 172 0.56 8.08 -2.31
C ALA A 172 1.28 6.83 -1.76
N ARG A 173 0.56 5.96 -1.05
CA ARG A 173 1.10 4.70 -0.51
C ARG A 173 1.53 3.74 -1.63
N ILE A 174 0.66 3.55 -2.62
CA ILE A 174 0.93 2.69 -3.77
C ILE A 174 2.14 3.22 -4.55
N MET A 175 2.17 4.50 -4.87
CA MET A 175 3.28 5.14 -5.60
C MET A 175 4.60 5.02 -4.85
N THR A 176 4.59 5.18 -3.52
CA THR A 176 5.78 4.99 -2.68
C THR A 176 6.32 3.57 -2.80
N VAL A 177 5.46 2.56 -2.74
CA VAL A 177 5.84 1.14 -2.84
C VAL A 177 6.32 0.81 -4.26
N LEU A 178 5.63 1.29 -5.30
CA LEU A 178 6.03 1.12 -6.69
C LEU A 178 7.42 1.71 -6.94
N MET A 179 7.66 2.93 -6.44
CA MET A 179 8.95 3.61 -6.61
C MET A 179 10.06 2.90 -5.82
N LEU A 180 9.81 2.42 -4.59
CA LEU A 180 10.79 1.62 -3.87
C LEU A 180 11.11 0.33 -4.62
N GLY A 181 10.10 -0.38 -5.13
CA GLY A 181 10.30 -1.57 -5.97
C GLY A 181 11.15 -1.26 -7.21
N TYR A 182 10.89 -0.14 -7.88
CA TYR A 182 11.66 0.32 -9.02
C TYR A 182 13.11 0.65 -8.67
N LEU A 183 13.34 1.35 -7.55
CA LEU A 183 14.68 1.63 -7.02
C LEU A 183 15.44 0.33 -6.69
N ARG A 184 14.76 -0.68 -6.15
CA ARG A 184 15.37 -2.00 -5.89
C ARG A 184 15.74 -2.71 -7.19
N CYS A 185 14.93 -2.60 -8.25
CA CYS A 185 15.29 -3.14 -9.56
C CYS A 185 16.55 -2.44 -10.13
N LEU A 186 16.59 -1.12 -10.07
CA LEU A 186 17.78 -0.37 -10.48
C LEU A 186 19.01 -0.71 -9.65
N GLN A 187 18.85 -0.95 -8.35
CA GLN A 187 19.91 -1.39 -7.46
C GLN A 187 20.44 -2.77 -7.85
N ILE A 188 19.57 -3.70 -8.23
CA ILE A 188 19.96 -5.05 -8.70
C ILE A 188 20.75 -4.94 -10.02
N GLU A 189 20.34 -4.07 -10.94
CA GLU A 189 21.08 -3.81 -12.19
C GLU A 189 22.43 -3.12 -11.96
N ASN A 190 22.60 -2.44 -10.85
CA ASN A 190 23.84 -1.78 -10.45
C ASN A 190 24.63 -2.63 -9.42
N ASP A 191 24.67 -3.95 -9.64
CA ASP A 191 25.42 -4.93 -8.85
C ASP A 191 25.14 -4.89 -7.34
N GLY A 192 23.93 -4.45 -6.96
CA GLY A 192 23.50 -4.32 -5.56
C GLY A 192 23.91 -3.02 -4.90
N GLU A 193 24.63 -2.14 -5.57
CA GLU A 193 24.96 -0.80 -5.07
C GLU A 193 23.75 0.14 -5.10
N ARG A 194 23.67 1.05 -4.14
CA ARG A 194 22.58 2.04 -4.11
C ARG A 194 22.67 2.98 -5.30
N VAL A 195 21.52 3.20 -5.91
CA VAL A 195 21.39 4.05 -7.10
C VAL A 195 21.47 5.53 -6.70
N GLY A 196 22.32 6.28 -7.38
CA GLY A 196 22.41 7.73 -7.21
C GLY A 196 21.41 8.51 -8.06
N PHE A 197 21.23 9.79 -7.77
CA PHE A 197 20.31 10.67 -8.52
C PHE A 197 20.60 10.72 -10.02
N LYS A 198 21.88 10.64 -10.43
CA LYS A 198 22.24 10.62 -11.87
C LYS A 198 21.55 9.50 -12.64
N VAL A 199 21.42 8.31 -12.05
CA VAL A 199 20.78 7.16 -12.69
C VAL A 199 19.26 7.38 -12.77
N LEU A 200 18.65 7.98 -11.75
CA LEU A 200 17.21 8.28 -11.74
C LEU A 200 16.80 9.26 -12.83
N PHE A 201 17.63 10.27 -13.10
CA PHE A 201 17.37 11.27 -14.12
C PHE A 201 18.01 10.94 -15.48
N ALA A 202 18.62 9.76 -15.63
CA ALA A 202 19.07 9.26 -16.92
C ALA A 202 17.89 9.12 -17.89
N PHE A 203 18.18 9.20 -19.20
CA PHE A 203 17.19 9.24 -20.28
C PHE A 203 16.10 8.15 -20.16
N GLY A 204 16.49 6.92 -19.78
CA GLY A 204 15.58 5.78 -19.63
C GLY A 204 14.63 5.88 -18.43
N ASN A 205 15.02 6.60 -17.36
CA ASN A 205 14.32 6.63 -16.07
C ASN A 205 13.63 7.97 -15.79
N ARG A 206 14.01 9.06 -16.51
CA ARG A 206 13.56 10.43 -16.23
C ARG A 206 12.05 10.60 -16.19
N TRP A 207 11.33 9.93 -17.08
CA TRP A 207 9.86 10.01 -17.12
C TRP A 207 9.18 9.30 -15.94
N VAL A 208 9.75 8.18 -15.50
CA VAL A 208 9.26 7.46 -14.31
C VAL A 208 9.46 8.33 -13.08
N THR A 209 10.68 8.87 -12.92
CA THR A 209 11.04 9.73 -11.79
C THR A 209 10.27 11.04 -11.82
N GLY A 210 10.15 11.68 -12.99
CA GLY A 210 9.43 12.95 -13.15
C GLY A 210 7.94 12.83 -12.83
N LEU A 211 7.26 11.82 -13.40
CA LEU A 211 5.83 11.58 -13.11
C LEU A 211 5.59 11.15 -11.66
N PHE A 212 6.50 10.37 -11.09
CA PHE A 212 6.45 10.03 -9.68
C PHE A 212 6.53 11.27 -8.80
N LEU A 213 7.56 12.10 -8.98
CA LEU A 213 7.75 13.32 -8.19
C LEU A 213 6.59 14.31 -8.38
N TRP A 214 6.16 14.51 -9.63
CA TRP A 214 5.00 15.35 -9.93
C TRP A 214 3.77 14.88 -9.15
N SER A 215 3.46 13.58 -9.24
CA SER A 215 2.31 13.01 -8.55
C SER A 215 2.40 13.20 -7.04
N MET A 216 3.55 12.89 -6.43
CA MET A 216 3.71 12.99 -4.98
C MET A 216 3.63 14.43 -4.47
N LEU A 217 4.05 15.41 -5.26
CA LEU A 217 4.03 16.82 -4.87
C LEU A 217 2.68 17.50 -5.10
N THR A 218 1.89 17.03 -6.09
CA THR A 218 0.69 17.73 -6.54
C THR A 218 -0.63 17.04 -6.23
N MET A 219 -0.64 15.81 -5.73
CA MET A 219 -1.88 15.09 -5.40
C MET A 219 -2.60 15.58 -4.13
N GLY A 220 -2.01 16.51 -3.39
CA GLY A 220 -2.64 17.12 -2.21
C GLY A 220 -2.76 16.20 -0.99
N SER A 221 -1.82 15.28 -0.78
CA SER A 221 -1.83 14.32 0.33
C SER A 221 -0.61 14.45 1.25
N GLY A 222 -0.82 14.66 2.54
CA GLY A 222 0.24 14.60 3.55
C GLY A 222 0.98 13.25 3.57
N THR A 223 0.27 12.16 3.23
CA THR A 223 0.87 10.82 3.09
C THR A 223 1.93 10.77 1.98
N ALA A 224 1.79 11.59 0.93
CA ALA A 224 2.77 11.67 -0.14
C ALA A 224 4.10 12.23 0.37
N PHE A 225 4.08 13.26 1.21
CA PHE A 225 5.30 13.80 1.82
C PHE A 225 5.97 12.81 2.78
N ILE A 226 5.17 12.06 3.56
CA ILE A 226 5.71 10.98 4.40
C ILE A 226 6.37 9.91 3.52
N GLY A 227 5.72 9.50 2.43
CA GLY A 227 6.25 8.55 1.46
C GLY A 227 7.55 9.03 0.82
N LEU A 228 7.63 10.31 0.40
CA LEU A 228 8.85 10.93 -0.11
C LEU A 228 9.95 10.93 0.96
N GLY A 229 9.64 11.31 2.19
CA GLY A 229 10.58 11.28 3.32
C GLY A 229 11.18 9.89 3.54
N ILE A 230 10.34 8.85 3.56
CA ILE A 230 10.80 7.47 3.70
C ILE A 230 11.69 7.07 2.51
N LEU A 231 11.33 7.44 1.28
CA LEU A 231 12.16 7.15 0.10
C LEU A 231 13.48 7.91 0.11
N CYS A 232 13.53 9.12 0.67
CA CYS A 232 14.79 9.85 0.87
C CYS A 232 15.78 9.06 1.73
N LEU A 233 15.30 8.25 2.70
CA LEU A 233 16.17 7.39 3.50
C LEU A 233 16.91 6.34 2.65
N TYR A 234 16.40 5.99 1.46
CA TYR A 234 17.10 5.11 0.53
C TYR A 234 18.44 5.72 0.07
N PHE A 235 18.49 7.04 -0.10
CA PHE A 235 19.68 7.76 -0.58
C PHE A 235 20.65 8.13 0.53
N ILE A 236 20.25 7.99 1.80
CA ILE A 236 21.10 8.32 2.93
C ILE A 236 22.16 7.22 3.11
N THR A 237 23.41 7.61 2.97
CA THR A 237 24.58 6.79 3.27
C THR A 237 25.32 7.39 4.48
N ARG A 238 26.23 6.62 5.11
CA ARG A 238 27.05 7.14 6.20
C ARG A 238 27.84 8.41 5.82
N ARG A 239 28.20 8.55 4.53
CA ARG A 239 28.90 9.73 4.01
C ARG A 239 27.97 10.95 3.84
N ASN A 240 26.70 10.71 3.53
CA ASN A 240 25.76 11.76 3.15
C ASN A 240 24.79 12.14 4.28
N ILE A 241 24.90 11.50 5.45
CA ILE A 241 23.97 11.74 6.56
C ILE A 241 23.99 13.20 7.02
N TRP A 242 25.14 13.87 6.91
CA TRP A 242 25.30 15.27 7.27
C TRP A 242 24.56 16.24 6.35
N TYR A 243 24.25 15.84 5.11
CA TYR A 243 23.40 16.63 4.20
C TYR A 243 21.92 16.56 4.56
N LEU A 244 21.52 15.62 5.43
CA LEU A 244 20.14 15.50 5.88
C LEU A 244 19.71 16.77 6.65
N VAL A 245 20.57 17.30 7.50
CA VAL A 245 20.28 18.47 8.32
C VAL A 245 19.97 19.71 7.46
N PRO A 246 20.84 20.15 6.52
CA PRO A 246 20.50 21.28 5.66
C PRO A 246 19.31 21.01 4.73
N VAL A 247 19.07 19.78 4.31
CA VAL A 247 17.88 19.43 3.52
C VAL A 247 16.60 19.59 4.35
N ILE A 248 16.58 19.09 5.59
CA ILE A 248 15.44 19.26 6.50
C ILE A 248 15.20 20.74 6.79
N ILE A 249 16.24 21.52 7.10
CA ILE A 249 16.14 22.95 7.32
C ILE A 249 15.59 23.64 6.06
N GLY A 250 16.08 23.28 4.89
CA GLY A 250 15.58 23.81 3.60
C GLY A 250 14.11 23.50 3.37
N ILE A 251 13.67 22.27 3.65
CA ILE A 251 12.26 21.87 3.53
C ILE A 251 11.37 22.68 4.50
N ILE A 252 11.78 22.81 5.75
CA ILE A 252 11.06 23.60 6.76
C ILE A 252 10.98 25.08 6.34
N SER A 253 12.10 25.64 5.86
CA SER A 253 12.15 27.02 5.38
C SER A 253 11.24 27.25 4.18
N ILE A 254 11.22 26.33 3.21
CA ILE A 254 10.33 26.40 2.04
C ILE A 254 8.87 26.25 2.47
N ALA A 255 8.56 25.34 3.40
CA ALA A 255 7.21 25.16 3.92
C ALA A 255 6.65 26.46 4.53
N ASN A 256 7.49 27.14 5.33
CA ASN A 256 7.12 28.39 5.98
C ASN A 256 7.06 29.57 5.00
N LEU A 257 7.98 29.61 4.02
CA LEU A 257 8.06 30.74 3.05
C LEU A 257 6.89 30.72 2.07
N PHE A 258 6.46 29.54 1.62
CA PHE A 258 5.40 29.38 0.62
C PHE A 258 4.04 28.99 1.21
N GLU A 259 3.91 28.94 2.54
CA GLU A 259 2.69 28.56 3.26
C GLU A 259 2.02 27.30 2.70
N ILE A 260 2.85 26.29 2.34
CA ILE A 260 2.36 25.04 1.77
C ILE A 260 1.61 24.28 2.87
N LYS A 261 0.28 24.46 2.93
CA LYS A 261 -0.60 23.90 3.98
C LYS A 261 -0.36 22.42 4.26
N GLN A 262 -0.17 21.60 3.22
CA GLN A 262 0.04 20.16 3.35
C GLN A 262 1.40 19.83 4.00
N LEU A 263 2.43 20.59 3.66
CA LEU A 263 3.77 20.38 4.22
C LEU A 263 3.84 20.89 5.67
N THR A 264 3.23 22.04 5.95
CA THR A 264 3.12 22.54 7.33
C THR A 264 2.37 21.56 8.21
N ARG A 265 1.22 21.03 7.75
CA ARG A 265 0.48 19.98 8.46
C ARG A 265 1.32 18.72 8.69
N ALA A 266 2.10 18.28 7.69
CA ALA A 266 2.97 17.12 7.86
C ALA A 266 4.05 17.36 8.92
N LEU A 267 4.63 18.57 8.97
CA LEU A 267 5.64 18.93 9.97
C LEU A 267 5.04 19.02 11.38
N THR A 268 3.91 19.71 11.55
CA THR A 268 3.21 19.80 12.85
C THR A 268 2.77 18.42 13.35
N THR A 269 2.37 17.55 12.44
CA THR A 269 2.05 16.14 12.77
C THR A 269 3.26 15.38 13.27
N VAL A 270 4.41 15.52 12.62
CA VAL A 270 5.66 14.87 13.05
C VAL A 270 6.04 15.37 14.44
N GLU A 271 5.97 16.69 14.68
CA GLU A 271 6.26 17.29 15.98
C GLU A 271 5.31 16.76 17.07
N ALA A 272 3.99 16.78 16.81
CA ALA A 272 2.99 16.24 17.72
C ALA A 272 3.16 14.72 17.98
N THR A 273 3.60 13.96 16.95
CA THR A 273 3.88 12.52 17.11
C THR A 273 5.07 12.27 18.02
N MET A 274 6.07 13.14 18.00
CA MET A 274 7.26 13.02 18.86
C MET A 274 6.93 13.25 20.33
N THR A 275 5.85 13.97 20.66
CA THR A 275 5.37 14.13 22.05
C THR A 275 4.67 12.88 22.58
N GLY A 276 4.24 11.96 21.71
CA GLY A 276 3.47 10.77 22.06
C GLY A 276 2.01 11.06 22.46
N ASP A 277 1.57 12.32 22.36
CA ASP A 277 0.21 12.73 22.70
C ASP A 277 -0.71 12.65 21.47
N THR A 278 -1.62 11.68 21.49
CA THR A 278 -2.58 11.45 20.38
C THR A 278 -3.55 12.63 20.20
N GLN A 279 -3.82 13.41 21.27
CA GLN A 279 -4.69 14.57 21.19
C GLN A 279 -4.03 15.73 20.45
N GLN A 280 -2.76 15.98 20.68
CA GLN A 280 -1.98 16.98 19.92
C GLN A 280 -1.88 16.60 18.43
N VAL A 281 -1.72 15.31 18.14
CA VAL A 281 -1.73 14.84 16.74
C VAL A 281 -3.09 15.06 16.09
N LEU A 282 -4.19 14.87 16.80
CA LEU A 282 -5.56 15.07 16.33
C LEU A 282 -5.82 16.57 16.03
N GLU A 283 -5.35 17.46 16.88
CA GLU A 283 -5.47 18.91 16.71
C GLU A 283 -4.62 19.41 15.52
N ALA A 284 -3.43 18.83 15.33
CA ALA A 284 -2.55 19.19 14.23
C ALA A 284 -3.10 18.74 12.85
N ASP A 285 -3.51 17.49 12.72
CA ASP A 285 -4.11 16.93 11.49
C ASP A 285 -4.95 15.69 11.79
N GLN A 286 -6.27 15.79 11.62
CA GLN A 286 -7.20 14.67 11.79
C GLN A 286 -6.85 13.47 10.91
N SER A 287 -6.40 13.70 9.67
CA SER A 287 -6.02 12.65 8.73
C SER A 287 -4.74 11.92 9.16
N ALA A 288 -3.82 12.63 9.79
CA ALA A 288 -2.60 12.05 10.35
C ALA A 288 -2.88 11.31 11.66
N ALA A 289 -3.72 11.87 12.53
CA ALA A 289 -4.17 11.23 13.75
C ALA A 289 -4.83 9.87 13.49
N ALA A 290 -5.65 9.78 12.44
CA ALA A 290 -6.27 8.52 12.02
C ALA A 290 -5.25 7.43 11.63
N ARG A 291 -4.00 7.78 11.35
CA ARG A 291 -2.94 6.84 10.93
C ARG A 291 -1.94 6.56 12.03
N VAL A 292 -1.51 7.60 12.72
CA VAL A 292 -0.47 7.52 13.77
C VAL A 292 -1.08 7.11 15.11
N GLY A 293 -2.25 7.64 15.44
CA GLY A 293 -2.96 7.32 16.66
C GLY A 293 -3.16 5.82 16.88
N PRO A 294 -3.69 5.05 15.91
CA PRO A 294 -3.83 3.61 16.05
C PRO A 294 -2.53 2.87 16.33
N ILE A 295 -1.42 3.33 15.79
CA ILE A 295 -0.09 2.73 16.02
C ILE A 295 0.35 3.02 17.46
N LEU A 296 0.26 4.27 17.90
CA LEU A 296 0.63 4.68 19.26
C LEU A 296 -0.23 3.98 20.30
N ASN A 297 -1.56 4.00 20.13
CA ASN A 297 -2.49 3.33 21.05
C ASN A 297 -2.24 1.81 21.10
N SER A 298 -1.87 1.19 19.98
CA SER A 298 -1.54 -0.23 19.95
C SER A 298 -0.27 -0.56 20.74
N ILE A 299 0.65 0.40 20.87
CA ILE A 299 1.92 0.22 21.60
C ILE A 299 1.75 0.57 23.09
N PHE A 300 1.09 1.69 23.40
CA PHE A 300 1.06 2.25 24.75
C PHE A 300 -0.19 1.86 25.53
N ASP A 301 -1.35 1.64 24.88
CA ASP A 301 -2.64 1.42 25.55
C ASP A 301 -3.08 -0.06 25.50
N THR A 302 -2.15 -0.99 25.30
CA THR A 302 -2.48 -2.42 25.21
C THR A 302 -2.33 -3.09 26.58
N ASP A 303 -3.48 -3.39 27.23
CA ASP A 303 -3.54 -4.14 28.48
C ASP A 303 -3.63 -5.65 28.18
N LEU A 304 -2.55 -6.37 28.51
CA LEU A 304 -2.44 -7.82 28.27
C LEU A 304 -3.34 -8.69 29.16
N THR A 305 -3.97 -8.13 30.18
CA THR A 305 -4.87 -8.86 31.07
C THR A 305 -6.29 -9.00 30.50
N GLN A 306 -6.66 -8.15 29.52
CA GLN A 306 -7.99 -8.14 28.95
C GLN A 306 -8.15 -9.19 27.84
N LYS A 307 -9.31 -9.88 27.82
CA LYS A 307 -9.69 -10.84 26.78
C LYS A 307 -9.67 -10.19 25.40
N ASP A 308 -10.18 -8.95 25.29
CA ASP A 308 -10.29 -8.21 24.06
C ASP A 308 -8.93 -7.87 23.42
N THR A 309 -7.88 -7.78 24.23
CA THR A 309 -6.52 -7.61 23.72
C THR A 309 -6.06 -8.84 22.93
N TRP A 310 -6.40 -10.05 23.37
CA TRP A 310 -5.97 -11.29 22.70
C TRP A 310 -6.84 -11.66 21.51
N PHE A 311 -8.15 -11.43 21.58
CA PHE A 311 -9.12 -11.88 20.56
C PHE A 311 -9.75 -10.73 19.76
N GLY A 312 -9.45 -9.47 20.08
CA GLY A 312 -10.01 -8.29 19.43
C GLY A 312 -11.44 -7.96 19.87
N LEU A 313 -12.05 -7.01 19.16
CA LEU A 313 -13.43 -6.56 19.40
C LEU A 313 -14.43 -7.18 18.42
N GLY A 314 -13.97 -8.04 17.50
CA GLY A 314 -14.77 -8.62 16.44
C GLY A 314 -14.96 -7.71 15.21
N THR A 315 -15.67 -8.22 14.21
CA THR A 315 -15.81 -7.57 12.88
C THR A 315 -17.18 -6.92 12.65
N ALA A 316 -18.11 -7.06 13.59
CA ALA A 316 -19.51 -6.65 13.40
C ALA A 316 -19.85 -5.24 13.89
N LYS A 317 -18.94 -4.56 14.59
CA LYS A 317 -19.20 -3.24 15.16
C LYS A 317 -19.27 -2.20 14.03
N LYS A 318 -20.49 -1.93 13.52
CA LYS A 318 -20.74 -0.77 12.67
C LYS A 318 -20.64 0.49 13.51
N MET A 319 -19.67 1.35 13.24
CA MET A 319 -19.67 2.71 13.74
C MET A 319 -20.48 3.59 12.78
N THR A 320 -21.34 4.46 13.33
CA THR A 320 -21.91 5.56 12.53
C THR A 320 -20.80 6.54 12.15
N TYR A 321 -21.01 7.35 11.10
CA TYR A 321 -20.04 8.36 10.66
C TYR A 321 -19.62 9.29 11.81
N GLU A 322 -20.58 9.72 12.65
CA GLU A 322 -20.32 10.54 13.82
C GLU A 322 -19.45 9.83 14.86
N GLN A 323 -19.73 8.56 15.14
CA GLN A 323 -18.90 7.75 16.05
C GLN A 323 -17.50 7.52 15.48
N ALA A 324 -17.38 7.30 14.18
CA ALA A 324 -16.08 7.17 13.50
C ALA A 324 -15.27 8.47 13.61
N THR A 325 -15.92 9.63 13.44
CA THR A 325 -15.27 10.94 13.56
C THR A 325 -14.87 11.26 15.00
N GLN A 326 -15.72 10.95 15.99
CA GLN A 326 -15.42 11.15 17.42
C GLN A 326 -14.32 10.20 17.93
N ASN A 327 -14.17 9.03 17.31
CA ASN A 327 -13.15 8.03 17.64
C ASN A 327 -11.92 8.10 16.74
N LEU A 328 -11.80 9.16 15.91
CA LEU A 328 -10.66 9.35 15.03
C LEU A 328 -9.36 9.38 15.86
N GLY A 329 -8.41 8.53 15.52
CA GLY A 329 -7.15 8.41 16.24
C GLY A 329 -7.19 7.62 17.57
N LYS A 330 -8.37 7.27 18.09
CA LYS A 330 -8.52 6.52 19.36
C LYS A 330 -8.51 4.99 19.20
N GLY A 331 -8.66 4.47 17.97
CA GLY A 331 -8.62 3.05 17.67
C GLY A 331 -7.21 2.47 17.73
N LYS A 332 -7.11 1.16 17.55
CA LYS A 332 -5.85 0.42 17.39
C LYS A 332 -5.65 0.02 15.93
N ILE A 333 -4.49 -0.52 15.58
CA ILE A 333 -4.27 -1.06 14.23
C ILE A 333 -5.34 -2.12 13.91
N THR A 334 -5.85 -2.11 12.67
CA THR A 334 -7.06 -2.84 12.28
C THR A 334 -7.05 -4.32 12.68
N VAL A 335 -5.92 -5.02 12.47
CA VAL A 335 -5.82 -6.45 12.82
C VAL A 335 -5.89 -6.65 14.34
N LEU A 336 -5.22 -5.79 15.11
CA LEU A 336 -5.23 -5.84 16.58
C LEU A 336 -6.62 -5.49 17.13
N GLU A 337 -7.28 -4.48 16.57
CA GLU A 337 -8.60 -4.06 17.01
C GLU A 337 -9.67 -5.11 16.69
N GLN A 338 -9.67 -5.67 15.48
CA GLN A 338 -10.71 -6.62 15.06
C GLN A 338 -10.47 -8.05 15.53
N TYR A 339 -9.21 -8.52 15.51
CA TYR A 339 -8.86 -9.92 15.73
C TYR A 339 -7.85 -10.15 16.86
N GLY A 340 -7.40 -9.08 17.51
CA GLY A 340 -6.54 -9.13 18.67
C GLY A 340 -5.06 -9.44 18.40
N LEU A 341 -4.34 -9.63 19.50
CA LEU A 341 -2.88 -9.81 19.48
C LEU A 341 -2.46 -11.13 18.82
N LEU A 342 -3.25 -12.20 18.97
CA LEU A 342 -2.95 -13.49 18.35
C LEU A 342 -2.88 -13.37 16.83
N ALA A 343 -3.91 -12.78 16.20
CA ALA A 343 -3.93 -12.56 14.77
C ALA A 343 -2.84 -11.58 14.32
N THR A 344 -2.53 -10.56 15.13
CA THR A 344 -1.45 -9.60 14.86
C THR A 344 -0.09 -10.29 14.84
N ILE A 345 0.23 -11.15 15.79
CA ILE A 345 1.48 -11.92 15.83
C ILE A 345 1.59 -12.81 14.60
N ILE A 346 0.53 -13.55 14.25
CA ILE A 346 0.53 -14.42 13.08
C ILE A 346 0.70 -13.58 11.78
N SER A 347 0.06 -12.41 11.70
CA SER A 347 0.23 -11.52 10.55
C SER A 347 1.68 -11.04 10.39
N PHE A 348 2.36 -10.70 11.49
CA PHE A 348 3.79 -10.34 11.46
C PHE A 348 4.66 -11.52 11.05
N ILE A 349 4.38 -12.72 11.55
CA ILE A 349 5.09 -13.92 11.12
C ILE A 349 4.93 -14.13 9.62
N LEU A 350 3.70 -14.01 9.07
CA LEU A 350 3.44 -14.09 7.63
C LEU A 350 4.28 -13.05 6.86
N VAL A 351 4.24 -11.80 7.29
CA VAL A 351 4.94 -10.69 6.60
C VAL A 351 6.45 -10.92 6.58
N TYR A 352 7.06 -11.23 7.72
CA TYR A 352 8.53 -11.36 7.81
C TYR A 352 9.06 -12.71 7.31
N THR A 353 8.24 -13.75 7.25
CA THR A 353 8.63 -15.01 6.62
C THR A 353 8.47 -14.97 5.10
N CYS A 354 7.40 -14.36 4.59
CA CYS A 354 7.04 -14.44 3.17
C CYS A 354 7.31 -13.17 2.36
N ILE A 355 7.20 -11.97 2.98
CA ILE A 355 7.12 -10.70 2.25
C ILE A 355 8.37 -9.86 2.48
N ILE A 356 8.64 -9.43 3.71
CA ILE A 356 9.77 -8.58 4.08
C ILE A 356 10.91 -9.45 4.60
N ARG A 357 12.15 -9.18 4.11
CA ARG A 357 13.29 -10.03 4.45
C ARG A 357 13.95 -9.68 5.79
N ARG A 358 14.01 -8.38 6.10
CA ARG A 358 14.72 -7.86 7.27
C ARG A 358 13.80 -6.98 8.09
N PHE A 359 13.90 -7.07 9.41
CA PHE A 359 13.12 -6.22 10.30
C PHE A 359 13.51 -4.73 10.19
N ILE A 360 14.79 -4.44 10.18
CA ILE A 360 15.30 -3.06 10.02
C ILE A 360 15.59 -2.81 8.55
N CYS A 361 14.60 -2.26 7.82
CA CYS A 361 14.71 -1.88 6.41
C CYS A 361 13.62 -0.87 6.03
N ILE A 362 13.73 -0.27 4.85
CA ILE A 362 12.77 0.72 4.35
C ILE A 362 11.39 0.09 4.14
N GLU A 363 11.34 -1.15 3.69
CA GLU A 363 10.10 -1.92 3.51
C GLU A 363 9.32 -2.04 4.84
N THR A 364 10.02 -2.24 5.96
CA THR A 364 9.39 -2.25 7.30
C THR A 364 8.85 -0.88 7.69
N LEU A 365 9.58 0.20 7.41
CA LEU A 365 9.08 1.57 7.67
C LEU A 365 7.84 1.87 6.84
N ILE A 366 7.81 1.49 5.56
CA ILE A 366 6.61 1.64 4.72
C ILE A 366 5.46 0.80 5.28
N PHE A 367 5.72 -0.45 5.67
CA PHE A 367 4.70 -1.32 6.25
C PHE A 367 4.13 -0.75 7.54
N ALA A 368 4.96 -0.21 8.41
CA ALA A 368 4.54 0.42 9.64
C ALA A 368 3.77 1.73 9.40
N LEU A 369 4.38 2.69 8.72
CA LEU A 369 3.90 4.08 8.67
C LEU A 369 2.87 4.33 7.55
N LEU A 370 2.97 3.61 6.42
CA LEU A 370 2.08 3.82 5.28
C LEU A 370 1.01 2.74 5.15
N LEU A 371 1.31 1.49 5.46
CA LEU A 371 0.36 0.39 5.37
C LEU A 371 -0.29 0.07 6.73
N GLY A 372 0.12 0.76 7.80
CA GLY A 372 -0.48 0.69 9.13
C GLY A 372 -0.38 -0.68 9.79
N PHE A 373 0.67 -1.48 9.52
CA PHE A 373 0.80 -2.88 9.94
C PHE A 373 -0.44 -3.73 9.62
N SER A 374 -1.26 -3.30 8.64
CA SER A 374 -2.59 -3.85 8.44
C SER A 374 -2.62 -4.94 7.38
N LEU A 375 -2.96 -6.15 7.77
CA LEU A 375 -3.36 -7.26 6.90
C LEU A 375 -4.87 -7.50 7.03
N GLY A 376 -5.64 -6.43 6.98
CA GLY A 376 -7.10 -6.50 7.03
C GLY A 376 -7.73 -6.52 5.63
N ASN A 377 -8.97 -6.03 5.55
CA ASN A 377 -9.75 -5.99 4.31
C ASN A 377 -9.39 -4.86 3.34
N VAL A 378 -8.22 -4.23 3.53
CA VAL A 378 -7.76 -3.11 2.70
C VAL A 378 -7.00 -3.65 1.49
N TYR A 379 -7.65 -3.68 0.34
CA TYR A 379 -7.17 -4.30 -0.90
C TYR A 379 -5.79 -3.82 -1.36
N TYR A 380 -5.53 -2.52 -1.39
CA TYR A 380 -4.25 -1.98 -1.90
C TYR A 380 -3.05 -2.37 -1.02
N VAL A 381 -3.26 -2.64 0.26
CA VAL A 381 -2.20 -3.13 1.15
C VAL A 381 -1.67 -4.45 0.63
N TRP A 382 -2.56 -5.39 0.27
CA TRP A 382 -2.17 -6.67 -0.32
C TRP A 382 -1.45 -6.49 -1.65
N GLY A 383 -1.91 -5.57 -2.51
CA GLY A 383 -1.22 -5.22 -3.75
C GLY A 383 0.20 -4.68 -3.51
N CYS A 384 0.38 -3.80 -2.53
CA CYS A 384 1.69 -3.30 -2.12
C CYS A 384 2.61 -4.42 -1.59
N LEU A 385 2.07 -5.33 -0.79
CA LEU A 385 2.82 -6.46 -0.26
C LEU A 385 3.23 -7.44 -1.38
N MET A 386 2.42 -7.60 -2.42
CA MET A 386 2.78 -8.39 -3.61
C MET A 386 4.00 -7.81 -4.33
N ILE A 387 4.15 -6.49 -4.42
CA ILE A 387 5.34 -5.85 -4.97
C ILE A 387 6.58 -6.20 -4.13
N PHE A 388 6.46 -6.18 -2.80
CA PHE A 388 7.56 -6.55 -1.91
C PHE A 388 7.97 -8.04 -2.08
N ILE A 389 7.02 -8.95 -2.32
CA ILE A 389 7.32 -10.37 -2.60
C ILE A 389 8.23 -10.50 -3.83
N VAL A 390 7.86 -9.87 -4.94
CA VAL A 390 8.65 -9.95 -6.19
C VAL A 390 10.02 -9.29 -6.01
N THR A 391 10.07 -8.15 -5.35
CA THR A 391 11.32 -7.46 -5.01
C THR A 391 12.24 -8.34 -4.15
N ARG A 392 11.67 -9.00 -3.15
CA ARG A 392 12.38 -9.97 -2.30
C ARG A 392 12.92 -11.15 -3.10
N TYR A 393 12.08 -11.72 -3.98
CA TYR A 393 12.45 -12.85 -4.82
C TYR A 393 13.70 -12.53 -5.66
N PHE A 394 13.70 -11.43 -6.39
CA PHE A 394 14.85 -11.03 -7.21
C PHE A 394 16.08 -10.64 -6.38
N THR A 395 15.89 -10.03 -5.21
CA THR A 395 17.00 -9.73 -4.31
C THR A 395 17.68 -10.98 -3.76
N ILE A 396 16.94 -12.08 -3.61
CA ILE A 396 17.50 -13.38 -3.17
C ILE A 396 18.22 -14.07 -4.34
N CYS A 397 17.57 -14.13 -5.51
CA CYS A 397 18.16 -14.76 -6.71
C CYS A 397 19.47 -14.10 -7.14
N ASN A 398 19.54 -12.75 -7.09
CA ASN A 398 20.77 -12.03 -7.47
C ASN A 398 21.95 -12.25 -6.50
N LYS A 399 21.71 -12.78 -5.30
CA LYS A 399 22.78 -13.09 -4.34
C LYS A 399 23.32 -14.50 -4.46
N GLN A 400 22.65 -15.36 -5.24
CA GLN A 400 23.05 -16.75 -5.46
C GLN A 400 23.87 -16.91 -6.74
N ASN A 401 23.85 -15.90 -7.60
CA ASN A 401 24.71 -15.78 -8.79
C ASN A 401 25.90 -14.85 -8.47
#